data_9df4fc505bf5d6d200c81db0f3b301a6
#
_entry.id   9df4fc505bf5d6d200c81db0f3b301a6
#
_cell.length_a   1.000
_cell.length_b   1.000
_cell.length_c   1.000
_cell.angle_alpha   90.00
_cell.angle_beta   90.00
_cell.angle_gamma   90.00
#
_symmetry.space_group_name_H-M   'P 1'
#
loop_
_entity.id
_entity.type
_entity.pdbx_description
1 polymer ?
#
loop_
_entity_poly.entity_id
_entity_poly.type
_entity_poly.pdbx_seq_one_letter_code
_entity_poly.pdbx_strand_id
1 'polypeptide(L)'
;TARRVRLPFALRAGGGLIIRQDALLSRRGTGRSSNSCLREWEMKPFLRWCFVATALTLAGCSNSAWRKSEVLAVPLQPTLQQEVILARMEQILASRALTDDERAQLLYERGVLYDSLGLRALARNDFSQALAIRPDMPEVFNYLGIYLTQAGNFDAAYEAFDSVLELDPTYNYAHLNRGIALYYGGRDKLAQDDLLAFYQDDPNDPFRSLWLYIVEQKLDEKQAKEALKQRFEKSDKEQWGWNIVEFYLGNISEATLMERLKADATDNTSLAEHLSETNFYLGKYYLSLGDMDSATALFKLAVANNVHNFVEHRYALLELSLLGQEQDDLAESDQQ
;
A
#
# COMPACT_ATOMS: atom_id res chain seq x y z
N THR A 1 -1.64 -2.43 23.68
CA THR A 1 -0.79 -2.08 22.53
C THR A 1 -0.96 -3.18 21.50
N ALA A 2 -1.95 -3.00 20.63
CA ALA A 2 -2.21 -3.92 19.54
C ALA A 2 -1.02 -3.89 18.58
N ARG A 3 -0.27 -4.96 18.55
CA ARG A 3 0.77 -5.17 17.56
C ARG A 3 0.05 -5.55 16.26
N ARG A 4 0.05 -4.65 15.27
CA ARG A 4 -0.07 -5.09 13.88
C ARG A 4 0.81 -6.33 13.73
N VAL A 5 0.32 -7.37 13.05
CA VAL A 5 1.20 -8.47 12.68
C VAL A 5 2.28 -7.93 11.75
N ARG A 6 3.28 -7.39 12.38
CA ARG A 6 4.63 -7.51 11.91
C ARG A 6 4.98 -8.96 12.18
N LEU A 7 5.19 -9.69 11.12
CA LEU A 7 5.81 -11.01 11.21
C LEU A 7 6.93 -10.95 12.26
N PRO A 8 7.18 -11.99 13.06
CA PRO A 8 7.99 -11.94 14.27
C PRO A 8 9.49 -11.72 14.05
N PHE A 9 9.88 -10.75 13.20
CA PHE A 9 11.26 -10.33 13.02
C PHE A 9 11.38 -8.82 12.90
N ALA A 10 11.00 -8.09 13.96
CA ALA A 10 11.45 -6.72 14.16
C ALA A 10 12.62 -6.73 15.17
N LEU A 11 13.84 -6.88 14.65
CA LEU A 11 15.04 -6.59 15.44
C LEU A 11 15.22 -5.07 15.49
N ARG A 12 14.98 -4.52 16.66
CA ARG A 12 15.25 -3.15 17.05
C ARG A 12 16.76 -2.90 16.96
N ALA A 13 17.22 -2.06 16.02
CA ALA A 13 18.56 -1.50 16.04
C ALA A 13 18.49 -0.08 16.61
N GLY A 14 19.02 0.09 17.83
CA GLY A 14 19.35 1.39 18.38
C GLY A 14 20.82 1.73 18.05
N GLY A 15 21.12 3.01 17.93
CA GLY A 15 22.48 3.51 17.95
C GLY A 15 22.87 4.40 16.78
N GLY A 16 22.69 5.71 16.96
CA GLY A 16 23.13 6.74 16.04
C GLY A 16 24.64 6.90 16.01
N LEU A 17 25.14 7.32 14.89
CA LEU A 17 26.43 8.00 14.80
C LEU A 17 26.26 9.28 13.97
N ILE A 18 26.37 10.41 14.69
CA ILE A 18 26.40 11.76 14.14
C ILE A 18 27.78 11.99 13.54
N ILE A 19 27.86 12.32 12.27
CA ILE A 19 29.06 12.99 11.72
C ILE A 19 28.61 14.34 11.18
N ARG A 20 29.00 15.37 11.92
CA ARG A 20 29.04 16.77 11.45
C ARG A 20 30.19 16.94 10.48
N GLN A 21 29.93 17.61 9.38
CA GLN A 21 30.98 18.40 8.71
C GLN A 21 30.44 19.78 8.40
N ASP A 22 30.96 20.73 9.20
CA ASP A 22 30.94 22.15 8.92
C ASP A 22 32.07 22.48 7.92
N ALA A 23 31.84 23.51 7.16
CA ALA A 23 32.75 24.60 6.89
C ALA A 23 32.87 25.07 5.43
N LEU A 24 32.49 26.34 5.27
CA LEU A 24 33.22 27.43 4.61
C LEU A 24 33.29 27.42 3.07
N LEU A 25 32.90 28.45 2.39
CA LEU A 25 33.46 29.81 2.34
C LEU A 25 32.65 30.77 1.48
N SER A 26 32.52 31.95 2.02
CA SER A 26 32.14 33.23 1.42
C SER A 26 33.04 33.63 0.24
N ARG A 27 32.48 34.25 -0.80
CA ARG A 27 33.16 35.38 -1.48
C ARG A 27 32.14 36.32 -2.16
N ARG A 28 32.21 37.57 -1.71
CA ARG A 28 31.66 38.76 -2.34
C ARG A 28 32.37 39.09 -3.65
N GLY A 29 31.64 39.60 -4.62
CA GLY A 29 32.18 40.28 -5.78
C GLY A 29 31.20 41.39 -6.23
N THR A 30 31.61 42.62 -5.96
CA THR A 30 30.97 43.89 -6.36
C THR A 30 31.36 44.24 -7.80
N GLY A 31 30.45 44.85 -8.54
CA GLY A 31 30.93 45.64 -9.67
C GLY A 31 29.97 45.94 -10.82
N ARG A 32 29.37 47.09 -10.79
CA ARG A 32 29.35 48.15 -11.79
C ARG A 32 28.23 48.19 -12.83
N SER A 33 27.48 49.27 -12.68
CA SER A 33 26.54 49.85 -13.63
C SER A 33 27.20 50.26 -14.95
N SER A 34 26.49 50.06 -16.05
CA SER A 34 26.63 50.87 -17.25
C SER A 34 25.29 51.14 -17.89
N ASN A 35 24.88 52.37 -17.84
CA ASN A 35 23.76 52.93 -18.65
C ASN A 35 24.17 52.94 -20.10
N SER A 36 23.30 52.43 -20.98
CA SER A 36 23.34 52.81 -22.40
C SER A 36 21.96 52.76 -23.04
N CYS A 37 21.51 53.94 -23.43
CA CYS A 37 20.65 54.30 -24.52
C CYS A 37 19.50 53.42 -24.93
N LEU A 38 18.28 53.78 -24.51
CA LEU A 38 17.05 53.40 -25.15
C LEU A 38 16.88 54.19 -26.47
N ARG A 39 17.03 53.52 -27.61
CA ARG A 39 16.47 53.98 -28.89
C ARG A 39 15.02 53.52 -28.96
N GLU A 40 14.09 54.47 -29.01
CA GLU A 40 12.68 54.22 -29.31
C GLU A 40 12.56 53.67 -30.75
N TRP A 41 12.12 52.44 -30.85
CA TRP A 41 11.70 51.83 -32.10
C TRP A 41 10.18 51.82 -32.18
N GLU A 42 9.63 52.73 -33.01
CA GLU A 42 8.22 52.75 -33.35
C GLU A 42 7.88 51.49 -34.15
N MET A 43 7.26 50.52 -33.50
CA MET A 43 6.71 49.33 -34.14
C MET A 43 5.37 49.63 -34.83
N LYS A 44 5.26 49.30 -36.09
CA LYS A 44 4.04 49.43 -36.90
C LYS A 44 2.87 48.68 -36.27
N PRO A 45 1.60 49.14 -36.35
CA PRO A 45 0.46 48.57 -35.63
C PRO A 45 0.20 47.09 -35.95
N PHE A 46 0.58 46.62 -37.13
CA PHE A 46 0.45 45.20 -37.53
C PHE A 46 1.31 44.24 -36.68
N LEU A 47 2.49 44.68 -36.29
CA LEU A 47 3.39 43.87 -35.41
C LEU A 47 2.87 43.77 -33.96
N ARG A 48 2.14 44.77 -33.49
CA ARG A 48 1.49 44.75 -32.16
C ARG A 48 0.38 43.72 -32.08
N TRP A 49 -0.39 43.51 -33.16
CA TRP A 49 -1.44 42.50 -33.19
C TRP A 49 -0.87 41.04 -33.20
N CYS A 50 0.24 40.81 -33.89
CA CYS A 50 0.92 39.52 -33.88
C CYS A 50 1.48 39.19 -32.51
N PHE A 51 2.05 40.15 -31.75
CA PHE A 51 2.53 39.92 -30.40
C PHE A 51 1.41 39.65 -29.39
N VAL A 52 0.26 40.30 -29.52
CA VAL A 52 -0.92 40.04 -28.67
C VAL A 52 -1.52 38.66 -28.98
N ALA A 53 -1.60 38.28 -30.24
CA ALA A 53 -2.09 36.95 -30.64
C ALA A 53 -1.14 35.82 -30.15
N THR A 54 0.18 36.03 -30.21
CA THR A 54 1.16 35.02 -29.73
C THR A 54 1.20 34.95 -28.18
N ALA A 55 0.96 36.06 -27.48
CA ALA A 55 0.85 36.07 -26.02
C ALA A 55 -0.42 35.36 -25.52
N LEU A 56 -1.53 35.42 -26.29
CA LEU A 56 -2.78 34.71 -25.97
C LEU A 56 -2.69 33.19 -26.20
N THR A 57 -1.86 32.74 -27.13
CA THR A 57 -1.66 31.30 -27.40
C THR A 57 -0.69 30.66 -26.40
N LEU A 58 0.18 31.46 -25.73
CA LEU A 58 1.08 30.96 -24.65
C LEU A 58 0.42 30.96 -23.27
N ALA A 59 -0.73 31.63 -23.11
CA ALA A 59 -1.48 31.59 -21.86
C ALA A 59 -2.33 30.30 -21.66
N GLY A 60 -2.41 29.45 -22.69
CA GLY A 60 -3.25 28.25 -22.70
C GLY A 60 -2.64 26.99 -22.05
N CYS A 61 -1.39 27.01 -21.59
CA CYS A 61 -0.71 25.82 -21.05
C CYS A 61 -0.15 25.99 -19.64
N SER A 62 -0.67 26.90 -18.82
CA SER A 62 -0.30 26.96 -17.41
C SER A 62 -1.43 26.51 -16.50
N ASN A 63 -1.97 25.31 -16.75
CA ASN A 63 -2.68 24.58 -15.70
C ASN A 63 -1.64 23.93 -14.76
N SER A 64 -0.73 24.74 -14.21
CA SER A 64 0.18 24.32 -13.14
C SER A 64 -0.48 24.45 -11.74
N ALA A 65 -1.80 24.25 -11.68
CA ALA A 65 -2.51 24.11 -10.41
C ALA A 65 -2.22 22.76 -9.70
N TRP A 66 -1.41 21.88 -10.29
CA TRP A 66 -1.08 20.53 -9.80
C TRP A 66 0.24 20.41 -9.04
N ARG A 67 0.86 21.51 -8.63
CA ARG A 67 1.93 21.42 -7.64
C ARG A 67 1.41 21.67 -6.23
N LYS A 68 0.40 20.95 -5.78
CA LYS A 68 0.36 20.52 -4.39
C LYS A 68 1.59 19.63 -4.23
N SER A 69 2.44 19.91 -3.26
CA SER A 69 3.61 19.08 -2.96
C SER A 69 3.11 17.65 -2.71
N GLU A 70 3.23 16.79 -3.71
CA GLU A 70 2.97 15.38 -3.51
C GLU A 70 3.88 14.88 -2.39
N VAL A 71 3.27 14.29 -1.38
CA VAL A 71 4.03 13.66 -0.30
C VAL A 71 4.50 12.32 -0.82
N LEU A 72 5.81 12.17 -0.99
CA LEU A 72 6.42 10.95 -1.50
C LEU A 72 7.42 10.42 -0.48
N ALA A 73 7.41 9.11 -0.27
CA ALA A 73 8.47 8.40 0.44
C ALA A 73 9.53 7.89 -0.55
N VAL A 74 10.72 7.66 -0.03
CA VAL A 74 11.71 6.85 -0.75
C VAL A 74 11.26 5.39 -0.67
N PRO A 75 11.08 4.67 -1.80
CA PRO A 75 10.66 3.29 -1.79
C PRO A 75 11.57 2.42 -0.91
N LEU A 76 10.96 1.58 -0.08
CA LEU A 76 11.72 0.73 0.83
C LEU A 76 12.64 -0.22 0.06
N GLN A 77 13.84 -0.41 0.57
CA GLN A 77 14.86 -1.27 0.01
C GLN A 77 15.24 -2.36 1.02
N PRO A 78 15.72 -3.52 0.58
CA PRO A 78 16.28 -4.51 1.48
C PRO A 78 17.34 -3.90 2.39
N THR A 79 17.28 -4.21 3.67
CA THR A 79 18.29 -3.78 4.64
C THR A 79 19.47 -4.75 4.62
N LEU A 80 20.69 -4.26 4.94
CA LEU A 80 21.84 -5.12 5.11
C LEU A 80 21.59 -6.29 6.09
N GLN A 81 20.79 -6.04 7.12
CA GLN A 81 20.43 -7.07 8.10
C GLN A 81 19.58 -8.18 7.45
N GLN A 82 18.60 -7.85 6.60
CA GLN A 82 17.79 -8.84 5.87
C GLN A 82 18.67 -9.65 4.91
N GLU A 83 19.59 -9.01 4.20
CA GLU A 83 20.55 -9.70 3.31
C GLU A 83 21.46 -10.67 4.08
N VAL A 84 22.00 -10.25 5.22
CA VAL A 84 22.83 -11.12 6.09
C VAL A 84 22.02 -12.29 6.65
N ILE A 85 20.77 -12.06 7.10
CA ILE A 85 19.90 -13.13 7.60
C ILE A 85 19.62 -14.12 6.48
N LEU A 86 19.31 -13.65 5.26
CA LEU A 86 19.04 -14.50 4.10
C LEU A 86 20.24 -15.38 3.77
N ALA A 87 21.43 -14.79 3.65
CA ALA A 87 22.68 -15.54 3.38
C ALA A 87 22.95 -16.59 4.46
N ARG A 88 22.67 -16.28 5.73
CA ARG A 88 22.82 -17.23 6.83
C ARG A 88 21.81 -18.38 6.75
N MET A 89 20.55 -18.10 6.44
CA MET A 89 19.53 -19.13 6.24
C MET A 89 19.91 -20.08 5.09
N GLU A 90 20.42 -19.55 3.99
CA GLU A 90 20.93 -20.37 2.87
C GLU A 90 22.07 -21.29 3.30
N GLN A 91 23.03 -20.77 4.04
CA GLN A 91 24.14 -21.58 4.59
C GLN A 91 23.65 -22.70 5.51
N ILE A 92 22.69 -22.41 6.38
CA ILE A 92 22.14 -23.44 7.30
C ILE A 92 21.36 -24.49 6.51
N LEU A 93 20.51 -24.09 5.54
CA LEU A 93 19.75 -25.02 4.69
C LEU A 93 20.63 -25.92 3.85
N ALA A 94 21.82 -25.45 3.44
CA ALA A 94 22.81 -26.25 2.73
C ALA A 94 23.48 -27.30 3.62
N SER A 95 23.41 -27.17 4.95
CA SER A 95 23.96 -28.13 5.89
C SER A 95 23.10 -29.42 5.93
N ARG A 96 23.74 -30.56 6.19
CA ARG A 96 23.05 -31.85 6.36
C ARG A 96 22.60 -32.13 7.82
N ALA A 97 22.80 -31.18 8.71
CA ALA A 97 22.61 -31.38 10.15
C ALA A 97 21.19 -31.05 10.65
N LEU A 98 20.28 -30.60 9.76
CA LEU A 98 18.90 -30.24 10.12
C LEU A 98 18.01 -31.49 10.13
N THR A 99 17.14 -31.58 11.13
CA THR A 99 15.97 -32.47 11.08
C THR A 99 14.97 -31.99 10.04
N ASP A 100 14.02 -32.84 9.67
CA ASP A 100 12.96 -32.46 8.72
C ASP A 100 12.12 -31.30 9.26
N ASP A 101 11.75 -31.30 10.54
CA ASP A 101 11.01 -30.22 11.17
C ASP A 101 11.77 -28.88 11.16
N GLU A 102 13.07 -28.91 11.51
CA GLU A 102 13.91 -27.72 11.47
C GLU A 102 14.07 -27.19 10.04
N ARG A 103 14.19 -28.08 9.08
CA ARG A 103 14.28 -27.73 7.65
C ARG A 103 12.97 -27.11 7.15
N ALA A 104 11.83 -27.72 7.46
CA ALA A 104 10.52 -27.18 7.08
C ALA A 104 10.30 -25.80 7.69
N GLN A 105 10.62 -25.65 8.98
CA GLN A 105 10.49 -24.36 9.66
C GLN A 105 11.41 -23.29 9.06
N LEU A 106 12.66 -23.61 8.75
CA LEU A 106 13.61 -22.65 8.19
C LEU A 106 13.26 -22.28 6.74
N LEU A 107 12.70 -23.22 5.96
CA LEU A 107 12.15 -22.92 4.61
C LEU A 107 10.96 -21.96 4.72
N TYR A 108 10.04 -22.19 5.67
CA TYR A 108 8.95 -21.26 5.93
C TYR A 108 9.46 -19.86 6.29
N GLU A 109 10.40 -19.75 7.24
CA GLU A 109 10.95 -18.46 7.66
C GLU A 109 11.69 -17.73 6.53
N ARG A 110 12.45 -18.45 5.68
CA ARG A 110 13.09 -17.88 4.50
C ARG A 110 12.06 -17.46 3.46
N GLY A 111 11.02 -18.25 3.26
CA GLY A 111 9.88 -17.90 2.40
C GLY A 111 9.21 -16.60 2.83
N VAL A 112 8.97 -16.42 4.14
CA VAL A 112 8.44 -15.18 4.72
C VAL A 112 9.37 -13.99 4.45
N LEU A 113 10.68 -14.18 4.60
CA LEU A 113 11.66 -13.12 4.30
C LEU A 113 11.68 -12.78 2.82
N TYR A 114 11.67 -13.77 1.92
CA TYR A 114 11.55 -13.55 0.48
C TYR A 114 10.27 -12.78 0.11
N ASP A 115 9.14 -13.14 0.72
CA ASP A 115 7.87 -12.45 0.48
C ASP A 115 7.91 -10.99 0.93
N SER A 116 8.50 -10.70 2.09
CA SER A 116 8.68 -9.34 2.60
C SER A 116 9.61 -8.46 1.73
N LEU A 117 10.46 -9.08 0.93
CA LEU A 117 11.33 -8.45 -0.05
C LEU A 117 10.71 -8.36 -1.46
N GLY A 118 9.46 -8.82 -1.65
CA GLY A 118 8.79 -8.87 -2.93
C GLY A 118 9.25 -10.02 -3.84
N LEU A 119 10.09 -10.94 -3.35
CA LEU A 119 10.65 -12.07 -4.08
C LEU A 119 9.69 -13.27 -4.06
N ARG A 120 8.43 -13.05 -4.49
CA ARG A 120 7.30 -13.98 -4.35
C ARG A 120 7.55 -15.37 -4.97
N ALA A 121 8.24 -15.45 -6.09
CA ALA A 121 8.54 -16.73 -6.73
C ALA A 121 9.44 -17.60 -5.85
N LEU A 122 10.43 -17.00 -5.19
CA LEU A 122 11.30 -17.71 -4.25
C LEU A 122 10.55 -18.09 -2.97
N ALA A 123 9.71 -17.20 -2.46
CA ALA A 123 8.86 -17.48 -1.30
C ALA A 123 7.93 -18.68 -1.58
N ARG A 124 7.24 -18.71 -2.71
CA ARG A 124 6.37 -19.84 -3.11
C ARG A 124 7.11 -21.16 -3.21
N ASN A 125 8.33 -21.13 -3.75
CA ASN A 125 9.16 -22.33 -3.84
C ASN A 125 9.51 -22.87 -2.44
N ASP A 126 9.91 -21.99 -1.52
CA ASP A 126 10.23 -22.38 -0.15
C ASP A 126 9.00 -22.89 0.61
N PHE A 127 7.85 -22.25 0.48
CA PHE A 127 6.59 -22.70 1.07
C PHE A 127 6.18 -24.08 0.54
N SER A 128 6.32 -24.33 -0.76
CA SER A 128 6.04 -25.63 -1.35
C SER A 128 6.97 -26.72 -0.83
N GLN A 129 8.26 -26.42 -0.65
CA GLN A 129 9.21 -27.35 -0.06
C GLN A 129 8.92 -27.62 1.43
N ALA A 130 8.53 -26.57 2.19
CA ALA A 130 8.16 -26.72 3.60
C ALA A 130 6.97 -27.68 3.75
N LEU A 131 5.89 -27.52 2.94
CA LEU A 131 4.73 -28.42 2.96
C LEU A 131 5.05 -29.83 2.47
N ALA A 132 6.01 -30.02 1.56
CA ALA A 132 6.43 -31.34 1.12
C ALA A 132 7.10 -32.13 2.26
N ILE A 133 7.71 -31.43 3.22
CA ILE A 133 8.35 -32.03 4.42
C ILE A 133 7.33 -32.13 5.56
N ARG A 134 6.58 -31.07 5.83
CA ARG A 134 5.60 -30.98 6.91
C ARG A 134 4.27 -30.44 6.36
N PRO A 135 3.29 -31.32 6.06
CA PRO A 135 2.05 -30.93 5.38
C PRO A 135 1.01 -30.22 6.27
N ASP A 136 1.27 -30.08 7.56
CA ASP A 136 0.36 -29.52 8.56
C ASP A 136 0.81 -28.13 9.07
N MET A 137 1.21 -27.24 8.17
CA MET A 137 1.67 -25.89 8.49
C MET A 137 0.61 -24.84 8.14
N PRO A 138 -0.24 -24.40 9.10
CA PRO A 138 -1.32 -23.44 8.81
C PRO A 138 -0.77 -22.11 8.28
N GLU A 139 0.40 -21.66 8.76
CA GLU A 139 1.01 -20.42 8.30
C GLU A 139 1.36 -20.47 6.81
N VAL A 140 1.78 -21.63 6.30
CA VAL A 140 2.12 -21.81 4.89
C VAL A 140 0.85 -21.83 4.03
N PHE A 141 -0.20 -22.52 4.48
CA PHE A 141 -1.50 -22.49 3.78
C PHE A 141 -2.06 -21.05 3.72
N ASN A 142 -1.87 -20.26 4.77
CA ASN A 142 -2.27 -18.84 4.75
C ASN A 142 -1.56 -18.05 3.63
N TYR A 143 -0.25 -18.22 3.45
CA TYR A 143 0.47 -17.58 2.33
C TYR A 143 0.03 -18.09 0.96
N LEU A 144 -0.20 -19.40 0.82
CA LEU A 144 -0.71 -19.96 -0.42
C LEU A 144 -2.09 -19.41 -0.78
N GLY A 145 -2.99 -19.31 0.20
CA GLY A 145 -4.31 -18.69 0.03
C GLY A 145 -4.21 -17.23 -0.44
N ILE A 146 -3.30 -16.45 0.14
CA ILE A 146 -3.05 -15.07 -0.29
C ILE A 146 -2.58 -15.03 -1.76
N TYR A 147 -1.65 -15.91 -2.17
CA TYR A 147 -1.16 -15.94 -3.54
C TYR A 147 -2.23 -16.42 -4.54
N LEU A 148 -3.07 -17.36 -4.14
CA LEU A 148 -4.21 -17.83 -4.95
C LEU A 148 -5.24 -16.72 -5.14
N THR A 149 -5.51 -15.94 -4.08
CA THR A 149 -6.38 -14.74 -4.16
C THR A 149 -5.82 -13.72 -5.15
N GLN A 150 -4.53 -13.42 -5.08
CA GLN A 150 -3.87 -12.48 -6.00
C GLN A 150 -3.83 -12.98 -7.45
N ALA A 151 -3.90 -14.28 -7.65
CA ALA A 151 -3.98 -14.90 -8.98
C ALA A 151 -5.42 -15.04 -9.51
N GLY A 152 -6.43 -14.56 -8.77
CA GLY A 152 -7.84 -14.69 -9.13
C GLY A 152 -8.40 -16.12 -8.96
N ASN A 153 -7.64 -17.04 -8.36
CA ASN A 153 -8.09 -18.41 -8.11
C ASN A 153 -8.78 -18.49 -6.74
N PHE A 154 -9.98 -17.93 -6.68
CA PHE A 154 -10.67 -17.71 -5.40
C PHE A 154 -11.12 -19.01 -4.74
N ASP A 155 -11.62 -20.01 -5.50
CA ASP A 155 -12.08 -21.27 -4.91
C ASP A 155 -10.92 -22.01 -4.23
N ALA A 156 -9.77 -22.11 -4.88
CA ALA A 156 -8.59 -22.71 -4.26
C ALA A 156 -8.04 -21.88 -3.08
N ALA A 157 -8.23 -20.56 -3.11
CA ALA A 157 -7.89 -19.70 -1.97
C ALA A 157 -8.76 -20.00 -0.75
N TYR A 158 -10.09 -20.21 -0.94
CA TYR A 158 -10.98 -20.58 0.15
C TYR A 158 -10.56 -21.90 0.79
N GLU A 159 -10.28 -22.94 -0.02
CA GLU A 159 -9.80 -24.25 0.47
C GLU A 159 -8.49 -24.12 1.28
N ALA A 160 -7.58 -23.26 0.82
CA ALA A 160 -6.34 -23.01 1.55
C ALA A 160 -6.58 -22.35 2.91
N PHE A 161 -7.47 -21.36 3.00
CA PHE A 161 -7.81 -20.70 4.26
C PHE A 161 -8.66 -21.59 5.17
N ASP A 162 -9.53 -22.45 4.61
CA ASP A 162 -10.26 -23.47 5.38
C ASP A 162 -9.28 -24.43 6.03
N SER A 163 -8.25 -24.87 5.31
CA SER A 163 -7.17 -25.70 5.87
C SER A 163 -6.43 -24.99 7.01
N VAL A 164 -6.22 -23.66 6.94
CA VAL A 164 -5.65 -22.90 8.06
C VAL A 164 -6.51 -23.03 9.30
N LEU A 165 -7.84 -22.78 9.18
CA LEU A 165 -8.77 -22.78 10.29
C LEU A 165 -9.07 -24.20 10.84
N GLU A 166 -8.92 -25.23 10.01
CA GLU A 166 -8.98 -26.63 10.46
C GLU A 166 -7.75 -27.01 11.28
N LEU A 167 -6.55 -26.57 10.87
CA LEU A 167 -5.29 -26.85 11.58
C LEU A 167 -5.11 -25.98 12.82
N ASP A 168 -5.49 -24.71 12.75
CA ASP A 168 -5.45 -23.76 13.86
C ASP A 168 -6.70 -22.84 13.85
N PRO A 169 -7.77 -23.22 14.58
CA PRO A 169 -8.98 -22.40 14.70
C PRO A 169 -8.76 -21.02 15.35
N THR A 170 -7.60 -20.79 15.97
CA THR A 170 -7.25 -19.51 16.59
C THR A 170 -6.46 -18.57 15.69
N TYR A 171 -6.22 -18.97 14.44
CA TYR A 171 -5.48 -18.18 13.47
C TYR A 171 -6.34 -17.04 12.89
N ASN A 172 -6.50 -15.95 13.65
CA ASN A 172 -7.43 -14.85 13.31
C ASN A 172 -7.18 -14.23 11.93
N TYR A 173 -5.94 -14.21 11.44
CA TYR A 173 -5.62 -13.68 10.11
C TYR A 173 -6.16 -14.52 8.95
N ALA A 174 -6.53 -15.78 9.19
CA ALA A 174 -7.23 -16.57 8.18
C ALA A 174 -8.61 -15.97 7.88
N HIS A 175 -9.32 -15.45 8.88
CA HIS A 175 -10.58 -14.73 8.68
C HIS A 175 -10.39 -13.45 7.85
N LEU A 176 -9.36 -12.64 8.10
CA LEU A 176 -9.05 -11.49 7.26
C LEU A 176 -8.84 -11.93 5.80
N ASN A 177 -7.92 -12.86 5.59
CA ASN A 177 -7.47 -13.23 4.26
C ASN A 177 -8.56 -13.97 3.47
N ARG A 178 -9.33 -14.87 4.13
CA ARG A 178 -10.49 -15.53 3.51
C ARG A 178 -11.61 -14.52 3.22
N GLY A 179 -11.88 -13.61 4.14
CA GLY A 179 -12.85 -12.53 3.94
C GLY A 179 -12.50 -11.66 2.73
N ILE A 180 -11.23 -11.29 2.56
CA ILE A 180 -10.77 -10.55 1.38
C ILE A 180 -10.89 -11.41 0.10
N ALA A 181 -10.52 -12.69 0.15
CA ALA A 181 -10.69 -13.59 -0.98
C ALA A 181 -12.17 -13.74 -1.40
N LEU A 182 -13.07 -13.88 -0.42
CA LEU A 182 -14.52 -13.93 -0.64
C LEU A 182 -15.06 -12.63 -1.24
N TYR A 183 -14.55 -11.47 -0.81
CA TYR A 183 -14.91 -10.16 -1.36
C TYR A 183 -14.55 -10.07 -2.86
N TYR A 184 -13.33 -10.42 -3.24
CA TYR A 184 -12.91 -10.42 -4.64
C TYR A 184 -13.59 -11.51 -5.48
N GLY A 185 -13.95 -12.62 -4.87
CA GLY A 185 -14.72 -13.70 -5.50
C GLY A 185 -16.23 -13.47 -5.55
N GLY A 186 -16.71 -12.26 -5.15
CA GLY A 186 -18.14 -11.89 -5.23
C GLY A 186 -19.04 -12.57 -4.21
N ARG A 187 -18.48 -13.13 -3.13
CA ARG A 187 -19.23 -13.79 -2.05
C ARG A 187 -19.39 -12.84 -0.84
N ASP A 188 -19.92 -11.64 -1.09
CA ASP A 188 -19.90 -10.50 -0.16
C ASP A 188 -20.50 -10.83 1.22
N LYS A 189 -21.56 -11.66 1.30
CA LYS A 189 -22.15 -12.01 2.60
C LYS A 189 -21.22 -12.87 3.45
N LEU A 190 -20.55 -13.85 2.85
CA LEU A 190 -19.57 -14.67 3.56
C LEU A 190 -18.32 -13.85 3.93
N ALA A 191 -17.91 -12.92 3.05
CA ALA A 191 -16.85 -11.99 3.34
C ALA A 191 -17.16 -11.11 4.56
N GLN A 192 -18.40 -10.63 4.70
CA GLN A 192 -18.85 -9.88 5.86
C GLN A 192 -18.74 -10.70 7.15
N ASP A 193 -19.15 -11.97 7.14
CA ASP A 193 -19.10 -12.83 8.32
C ASP A 193 -17.65 -13.02 8.81
N ASP A 194 -16.70 -13.30 7.91
CA ASP A 194 -15.27 -13.45 8.24
C ASP A 194 -14.65 -12.12 8.73
N LEU A 195 -14.90 -11.03 8.01
CA LEU A 195 -14.34 -9.73 8.38
C LEU A 195 -14.95 -9.18 9.68
N LEU A 196 -16.19 -9.53 9.99
CA LEU A 196 -16.81 -9.21 11.27
C LEU A 196 -16.13 -9.98 12.41
N ALA A 197 -15.85 -11.28 12.23
CA ALA A 197 -15.12 -12.07 13.20
C ALA A 197 -13.72 -11.49 13.45
N PHE A 198 -13.02 -11.09 12.38
CA PHE A 198 -11.71 -10.45 12.48
C PHE A 198 -11.76 -9.09 13.19
N TYR A 199 -12.79 -8.26 12.90
CA TYR A 199 -13.01 -6.99 13.57
C TYR A 199 -13.27 -7.16 15.07
N GLN A 200 -14.06 -8.16 15.46
CA GLN A 200 -14.43 -8.41 16.86
C GLN A 200 -13.23 -8.77 17.75
N ASP A 201 -12.18 -9.32 17.19
CA ASP A 201 -10.96 -9.66 17.91
C ASP A 201 -10.16 -8.41 18.36
N ASP A 202 -10.14 -7.34 17.55
CA ASP A 202 -9.59 -6.02 17.91
C ASP A 202 -10.40 -4.87 17.29
N PRO A 203 -11.44 -4.38 17.98
CA PRO A 203 -12.28 -3.28 17.48
C PRO A 203 -11.57 -1.92 17.42
N ASN A 204 -10.39 -1.77 18.02
CA ASN A 204 -9.61 -0.54 17.99
C ASN A 204 -8.66 -0.45 16.80
N ASP A 205 -8.54 -1.50 15.99
CA ASP A 205 -7.79 -1.47 14.75
C ASP A 205 -8.62 -0.83 13.62
N PRO A 206 -8.22 0.35 13.08
CA PRO A 206 -8.96 1.04 12.02
C PRO A 206 -9.02 0.24 10.71
N PHE A 207 -8.00 -0.57 10.40
CA PHE A 207 -7.93 -1.33 9.15
C PHE A 207 -8.90 -2.51 9.14
N ARG A 208 -9.18 -3.10 10.30
CA ARG A 208 -10.26 -4.09 10.46
C ARG A 208 -11.63 -3.45 10.21
N SER A 209 -11.83 -2.24 10.72
CA SER A 209 -13.05 -1.46 10.47
C SER A 209 -13.21 -1.07 9.00
N LEU A 210 -12.12 -0.69 8.32
CA LEU A 210 -12.13 -0.29 6.91
C LEU A 210 -12.42 -1.48 5.99
N TRP A 211 -11.79 -2.64 6.19
CA TRP A 211 -12.08 -3.83 5.39
C TRP A 211 -13.53 -4.31 5.56
N LEU A 212 -14.03 -4.32 6.79
CA LEU A 212 -15.42 -4.67 7.04
C LEU A 212 -16.38 -3.66 6.36
N TYR A 213 -16.09 -2.36 6.44
CA TYR A 213 -16.87 -1.32 5.76
C TYR A 213 -16.90 -1.50 4.23
N ILE A 214 -15.76 -1.80 3.60
CA ILE A 214 -15.67 -2.00 2.15
C ILE A 214 -16.62 -3.11 1.68
N VAL A 215 -16.75 -4.19 2.45
CA VAL A 215 -17.70 -5.26 2.14
C VAL A 215 -19.13 -4.88 2.46
N GLU A 216 -19.38 -4.28 3.62
CA GLU A 216 -20.72 -3.83 4.02
C GLU A 216 -21.30 -2.82 3.03
N GLN A 217 -20.46 -1.94 2.47
CA GLN A 217 -20.88 -0.94 1.48
C GLN A 217 -21.48 -1.58 0.21
N LYS A 218 -20.99 -2.76 -0.22
CA LYS A 218 -21.57 -3.50 -1.33
C LYS A 218 -22.95 -4.10 -0.99
N LEU A 219 -23.18 -4.41 0.26
CA LEU A 219 -24.45 -5.00 0.73
C LEU A 219 -25.51 -3.95 1.00
N ASP A 220 -25.18 -2.91 1.76
CA ASP A 220 -26.03 -1.74 2.06
C ASP A 220 -25.15 -0.54 2.43
N GLU A 221 -24.95 0.38 1.49
CA GLU A 221 -24.10 1.57 1.65
C GLU A 221 -24.49 2.43 2.85
N LYS A 222 -25.81 2.66 3.03
CA LYS A 222 -26.33 3.52 4.11
C LYS A 222 -26.08 2.90 5.49
N GLN A 223 -26.37 1.61 5.62
CA GLN A 223 -26.13 0.88 6.85
C GLN A 223 -24.66 0.75 7.16
N ALA A 224 -23.83 0.50 6.16
CA ALA A 224 -22.37 0.43 6.28
C ALA A 224 -21.77 1.73 6.83
N LYS A 225 -22.22 2.87 6.30
CA LYS A 225 -21.74 4.19 6.75
C LYS A 225 -22.13 4.48 8.20
N GLU A 226 -23.34 4.12 8.61
CA GLU A 226 -23.76 4.27 10.00
C GLU A 226 -22.99 3.32 10.93
N ALA A 227 -22.75 2.09 10.50
CA ALA A 227 -21.94 1.12 11.26
C ALA A 227 -20.48 1.59 11.42
N LEU A 228 -19.86 2.12 10.35
CA LEU A 228 -18.51 2.69 10.41
C LEU A 228 -18.45 3.87 11.38
N LYS A 229 -19.44 4.75 11.36
CA LYS A 229 -19.54 5.87 12.31
C LYS A 229 -19.60 5.38 13.75
N GLN A 230 -20.41 4.37 14.04
CA GLN A 230 -20.51 3.80 15.39
C GLN A 230 -19.19 3.14 15.85
N ARG A 231 -18.46 2.47 14.94
CA ARG A 231 -17.12 1.93 15.21
C ARG A 231 -16.14 3.04 15.54
N PHE A 232 -16.15 4.11 14.76
CA PHE A 232 -15.31 5.29 14.98
C PHE A 232 -15.61 5.97 16.32
N GLU A 233 -16.87 6.14 16.70
CA GLU A 233 -17.27 6.76 17.97
C GLU A 233 -16.83 5.94 19.18
N LYS A 234 -16.80 4.60 19.07
CA LYS A 234 -16.42 3.67 20.15
C LYS A 234 -14.92 3.41 20.26
N SER A 235 -14.14 3.68 19.23
CA SER A 235 -12.70 3.44 19.21
C SER A 235 -11.94 4.44 20.07
N ASP A 236 -10.73 4.05 20.51
CA ASP A 236 -9.79 4.92 21.24
C ASP A 236 -9.10 5.97 20.34
N LYS A 237 -9.10 5.77 19.01
CA LYS A 237 -8.49 6.62 17.98
C LYS A 237 -6.99 6.82 18.13
N GLU A 238 -6.30 5.94 18.84
CA GLU A 238 -4.85 6.05 19.06
C GLU A 238 -4.03 5.74 17.80
N GLN A 239 -4.55 4.86 16.92
CA GLN A 239 -3.87 4.49 15.69
C GLN A 239 -4.11 5.52 14.57
N TRP A 240 -3.05 5.86 13.84
CA TRP A 240 -3.09 6.87 12.80
C TRP A 240 -4.16 6.59 11.72
N GLY A 241 -4.42 5.32 11.39
CA GLY A 241 -5.38 4.90 10.36
C GLY A 241 -6.83 5.33 10.64
N TRP A 242 -7.17 5.77 11.86
CA TRP A 242 -8.47 6.38 12.15
C TRP A 242 -8.68 7.70 11.39
N ASN A 243 -7.62 8.38 10.94
CA ASN A 243 -7.73 9.53 10.04
C ASN A 243 -8.30 9.13 8.66
N ILE A 244 -8.02 7.91 8.17
CA ILE A 244 -8.63 7.39 6.95
C ILE A 244 -10.13 7.16 7.18
N VAL A 245 -10.52 6.61 8.33
CA VAL A 245 -11.94 6.44 8.70
C VAL A 245 -12.65 7.79 8.77
N GLU A 246 -12.04 8.82 9.37
CA GLU A 246 -12.60 10.19 9.38
C GLU A 246 -12.83 10.74 7.98
N PHE A 247 -11.92 10.46 7.05
CA PHE A 247 -12.09 10.83 5.64
C PHE A 247 -13.30 10.11 5.01
N TYR A 248 -13.44 8.80 5.20
CA TYR A 248 -14.58 8.02 4.69
C TYR A 248 -15.94 8.48 5.26
N LEU A 249 -15.95 8.95 6.50
CA LEU A 249 -17.11 9.56 7.12
C LEU A 249 -17.42 10.97 6.61
N GLY A 250 -16.49 11.60 5.88
CA GLY A 250 -16.60 12.97 5.38
C GLY A 250 -16.31 14.04 6.44
N ASN A 251 -15.69 13.68 7.56
CA ASN A 251 -15.34 14.60 8.65
C ASN A 251 -14.13 15.46 8.33
N ILE A 252 -13.23 14.98 7.48
CA ILE A 252 -12.03 15.70 7.02
C ILE A 252 -11.89 15.60 5.50
N SER A 253 -11.20 16.58 4.91
CA SER A 253 -10.85 16.55 3.49
C SER A 253 -9.62 15.67 3.22
N GLU A 254 -9.45 15.24 1.97
CA GLU A 254 -8.24 14.54 1.53
C GLU A 254 -6.96 15.35 1.82
N ALA A 255 -6.99 16.66 1.60
CA ALA A 255 -5.87 17.54 1.92
C ALA A 255 -5.51 17.48 3.42
N THR A 256 -6.52 17.49 4.30
CA THR A 256 -6.31 17.38 5.75
C THR A 256 -5.79 15.98 6.12
N LEU A 257 -6.27 14.92 5.47
CA LEU A 257 -5.75 13.57 5.66
C LEU A 257 -4.27 13.49 5.32
N MET A 258 -3.85 14.06 4.19
CA MET A 258 -2.43 14.08 3.77
C MET A 258 -1.55 14.94 4.69
N GLU A 259 -2.05 16.04 5.22
CA GLU A 259 -1.35 16.84 6.23
C GLU A 259 -1.14 16.07 7.53
N ARG A 260 -2.17 15.37 8.02
CA ARG A 260 -2.09 14.54 9.23
C ARG A 260 -1.14 13.34 9.03
N LEU A 261 -1.20 12.68 7.87
CA LEU A 261 -0.27 11.60 7.51
C LEU A 261 1.18 12.07 7.62
N LYS A 262 1.47 13.23 7.02
CA LYS A 262 2.82 13.80 7.04
C LYS A 262 3.27 14.18 8.46
N ALA A 263 2.36 14.65 9.30
CA ALA A 263 2.66 15.03 10.68
C ALA A 263 2.88 13.81 11.59
N ASP A 264 2.22 12.68 11.33
CA ASP A 264 2.34 11.44 12.10
C ASP A 264 3.60 10.63 11.74
N ALA A 265 4.04 10.70 10.49
CA ALA A 265 5.22 9.97 10.02
C ALA A 265 6.49 10.48 10.69
N THR A 266 7.20 9.58 11.38
CA THR A 266 8.42 9.88 12.15
C THR A 266 9.71 9.70 11.36
N ASP A 267 9.66 8.86 10.32
CA ASP A 267 10.78 8.53 9.42
C ASP A 267 10.27 8.09 8.05
N ASN A 268 11.19 7.77 7.13
CA ASN A 268 10.82 7.33 5.78
C ASN A 268 10.04 6.00 5.78
N THR A 269 10.30 5.12 6.73
CA THR A 269 9.61 3.81 6.79
C THR A 269 8.15 4.01 7.17
N SER A 270 7.88 4.75 8.25
CA SER A 270 6.52 5.09 8.66
C SER A 270 5.79 5.90 7.59
N LEU A 271 6.49 6.81 6.89
CA LEU A 271 5.91 7.56 5.78
C LEU A 271 5.51 6.63 4.61
N ALA A 272 6.37 5.69 4.23
CA ALA A 272 6.08 4.72 3.17
C ALA A 272 4.91 3.80 3.53
N GLU A 273 4.85 3.34 4.78
CA GLU A 273 3.76 2.53 5.32
C GLU A 273 2.43 3.31 5.27
N HIS A 274 2.38 4.51 5.84
CA HIS A 274 1.18 5.35 5.85
C HIS A 274 0.72 5.75 4.44
N LEU A 275 1.65 6.03 3.52
CA LEU A 275 1.31 6.32 2.13
C LEU A 275 0.76 5.09 1.41
N SER A 276 1.31 3.90 1.66
CA SER A 276 0.78 2.67 1.06
C SER A 276 -0.65 2.41 1.49
N GLU A 277 -0.93 2.53 2.80
CA GLU A 277 -2.26 2.38 3.37
C GLU A 277 -3.22 3.46 2.86
N THR A 278 -2.85 4.74 2.97
CA THR A 278 -3.71 5.85 2.54
C THR A 278 -4.07 5.76 1.08
N ASN A 279 -3.08 5.57 0.21
CA ASN A 279 -3.32 5.51 -1.22
C ASN A 279 -4.18 4.31 -1.61
N PHE A 280 -4.02 3.16 -0.94
CA PHE A 280 -4.90 2.02 -1.17
C PHE A 280 -6.36 2.34 -0.82
N TYR A 281 -6.62 2.85 0.38
CA TYR A 281 -7.99 3.17 0.79
C TYR A 281 -8.58 4.34 0.01
N LEU A 282 -7.82 5.37 -0.35
CA LEU A 282 -8.27 6.40 -1.28
C LEU A 282 -8.60 5.81 -2.66
N GLY A 283 -7.78 4.87 -3.16
CA GLY A 283 -8.07 4.14 -4.39
C GLY A 283 -9.41 3.39 -4.31
N LYS A 284 -9.66 2.68 -3.20
CA LYS A 284 -10.96 2.01 -2.95
C LYS A 284 -12.13 3.00 -2.89
N TYR A 285 -11.91 4.17 -2.28
CA TYR A 285 -12.91 5.23 -2.20
C TYR A 285 -13.28 5.76 -3.60
N TYR A 286 -12.29 6.14 -4.41
CA TYR A 286 -12.54 6.64 -5.77
C TYR A 286 -13.13 5.56 -6.69
N LEU A 287 -12.71 4.32 -6.53
CA LEU A 287 -13.31 3.19 -7.24
C LEU A 287 -14.80 3.04 -6.92
N SER A 288 -15.21 3.22 -5.66
CA SER A 288 -16.62 3.18 -5.26
C SER A 288 -17.46 4.34 -5.83
N LEU A 289 -16.82 5.44 -6.24
CA LEU A 289 -17.45 6.56 -6.93
C LEU A 289 -17.45 6.41 -8.46
N GLY A 290 -16.86 5.33 -9.01
CA GLY A 290 -16.70 5.10 -10.45
C GLY A 290 -15.56 5.90 -11.09
N ASP A 291 -14.69 6.55 -10.31
CA ASP A 291 -13.51 7.27 -10.81
C ASP A 291 -12.31 6.29 -10.91
N MET A 292 -12.29 5.54 -12.01
CA MET A 292 -11.27 4.52 -12.28
C MET A 292 -9.88 5.12 -12.52
N ASP A 293 -9.79 6.33 -13.07
CA ASP A 293 -8.50 6.99 -13.33
C ASP A 293 -7.80 7.39 -12.04
N SER A 294 -8.53 8.04 -11.14
CA SER A 294 -8.03 8.38 -9.80
C SER A 294 -7.71 7.13 -9.00
N ALA A 295 -8.55 6.11 -9.02
CA ALA A 295 -8.32 4.84 -8.34
C ALA A 295 -7.03 4.16 -8.85
N THR A 296 -6.85 4.08 -10.17
CA THR A 296 -5.65 3.50 -10.80
C THR A 296 -4.38 4.24 -10.39
N ALA A 297 -4.40 5.57 -10.40
CA ALA A 297 -3.27 6.39 -9.98
C ALA A 297 -2.90 6.14 -8.51
N LEU A 298 -3.88 6.08 -7.63
CA LEU A 298 -3.70 5.85 -6.20
C LEU A 298 -3.20 4.43 -5.89
N PHE A 299 -3.71 3.40 -6.56
CA PHE A 299 -3.17 2.04 -6.39
C PHE A 299 -1.71 1.93 -6.86
N LYS A 300 -1.33 2.62 -7.96
CA LYS A 300 0.09 2.72 -8.38
C LYS A 300 0.95 3.38 -7.30
N LEU A 301 0.46 4.43 -6.65
CA LEU A 301 1.17 5.09 -5.54
C LEU A 301 1.26 4.17 -4.29
N ALA A 302 0.22 3.39 -3.99
CA ALA A 302 0.26 2.42 -2.90
C ALA A 302 1.35 1.36 -3.09
N VAL A 303 1.52 0.89 -4.35
CA VAL A 303 2.54 -0.11 -4.71
C VAL A 303 3.95 0.48 -4.73
N ALA A 304 4.10 1.75 -5.14
CA ALA A 304 5.40 2.39 -5.37
C ALA A 304 6.31 2.44 -4.13
N ASN A 305 5.73 2.32 -2.92
CA ASN A 305 6.48 2.41 -1.66
C ASN A 305 7.22 1.11 -1.28
N ASN A 306 7.02 -0.01 -2.00
CA ASN A 306 7.64 -1.32 -1.75
C ASN A 306 7.34 -1.90 -0.35
N VAL A 307 6.18 -1.62 0.22
CA VAL A 307 5.75 -2.18 1.52
C VAL A 307 5.12 -3.56 1.29
N HIS A 308 5.92 -4.49 0.75
CA HIS A 308 5.47 -5.77 0.19
C HIS A 308 4.67 -6.66 1.16
N ASN A 309 4.91 -6.53 2.47
CA ASN A 309 4.25 -7.31 3.51
C ASN A 309 2.89 -6.75 3.93
N PHE A 310 2.50 -5.56 3.45
CA PHE A 310 1.19 -4.97 3.78
C PHE A 310 0.08 -5.52 2.88
N VAL A 311 -1.09 -5.67 3.47
CA VAL A 311 -2.33 -6.07 2.80
C VAL A 311 -2.65 -5.09 1.68
N GLU A 312 -2.51 -3.80 1.94
CA GLU A 312 -2.76 -2.70 1.02
C GLU A 312 -1.88 -2.77 -0.23
N HIS A 313 -0.58 -3.02 -0.05
CA HIS A 313 0.34 -3.19 -1.18
C HIS A 313 -0.03 -4.41 -2.04
N ARG A 314 -0.39 -5.53 -1.40
CA ARG A 314 -0.72 -6.78 -2.09
C ARG A 314 -1.99 -6.65 -2.91
N TYR A 315 -3.02 -6.06 -2.33
CA TYR A 315 -4.31 -5.94 -2.99
C TYR A 315 -4.41 -4.72 -3.91
N ALA A 316 -3.56 -3.69 -3.75
CA ALA A 316 -3.38 -2.66 -4.79
C ALA A 316 -2.89 -3.27 -6.12
N LEU A 317 -2.02 -4.28 -6.08
CA LEU A 317 -1.60 -5.01 -7.29
C LEU A 317 -2.74 -5.79 -7.93
N LEU A 318 -3.61 -6.42 -7.12
CA LEU A 318 -4.80 -7.12 -7.62
C LEU A 318 -5.79 -6.12 -8.24
N GLU A 319 -6.07 -5.00 -7.58
CA GLU A 319 -6.94 -3.95 -8.12
C GLU A 319 -6.43 -3.42 -9.47
N LEU A 320 -5.12 -3.17 -9.59
CA LEU A 320 -4.52 -2.75 -10.86
C LEU A 320 -4.67 -3.81 -11.96
N SER A 321 -4.59 -5.09 -11.62
CA SER A 321 -4.82 -6.17 -12.57
C SER A 321 -6.26 -6.25 -13.03
N LEU A 322 -7.22 -6.08 -12.12
CA LEU A 322 -8.65 -6.09 -12.43
C LEU A 322 -9.06 -4.90 -13.29
N LEU A 323 -8.59 -3.69 -12.94
CA LEU A 323 -8.85 -2.48 -13.73
C LEU A 323 -8.21 -2.54 -15.13
N GLY A 324 -7.05 -3.18 -15.28
CA GLY A 324 -6.43 -3.40 -16.58
C GLY A 324 -7.26 -4.34 -17.46
N GLN A 325 -7.80 -5.42 -16.91
CA GLN A 325 -8.66 -6.37 -17.63
C GLN A 325 -9.97 -5.70 -18.07
N GLU A 326 -10.61 -4.90 -17.20
CA GLU A 326 -11.84 -4.19 -17.53
C GLU A 326 -11.64 -3.18 -18.69
N GLN A 327 -10.50 -2.49 -18.72
CA GLN A 327 -10.17 -1.57 -19.83
C GLN A 327 -9.94 -2.31 -21.15
N ASP A 328 -9.30 -3.49 -21.13
CA ASP A 328 -9.08 -4.30 -22.31
C ASP A 328 -10.42 -4.85 -22.86
N ASP A 329 -11.32 -5.35 -21.99
CA ASP A 329 -12.65 -5.84 -22.35
C ASP A 329 -13.54 -4.73 -23.00
N LEU A 330 -13.47 -3.50 -22.45
CA LEU A 330 -14.19 -2.35 -23.01
C LEU A 330 -13.63 -1.96 -24.39
N ALA A 331 -12.32 -1.95 -24.57
CA ALA A 331 -11.69 -1.64 -25.84
C ALA A 331 -12.02 -2.69 -26.93
N GLU A 332 -12.20 -3.95 -26.59
CA GLU A 332 -12.62 -4.99 -27.52
C GLU A 332 -14.11 -4.86 -27.89
N SER A 333 -14.96 -4.46 -26.94
CA SER A 333 -16.39 -4.24 -27.18
C SER A 333 -16.69 -3.07 -28.13
N ASP A 334 -15.88 -2.02 -28.08
CA ASP A 334 -16.02 -0.84 -28.93
C ASP A 334 -15.55 -1.08 -30.39
N GLN A 335 -14.87 -2.20 -30.65
CA GLN A 335 -14.39 -2.60 -32.00
C GLN A 335 -15.34 -3.58 -32.71
N GLN A 336 -16.41 -4.04 -32.07
CA GLN A 336 -17.44 -4.92 -32.61
C GLN A 336 -18.70 -4.13 -33.03
#